data_d987815dce7b613f27d4ca5535a6a045
#
_entry.id   d987815dce7b613f27d4ca5535a6a045
#
_cell.length_a   1.000
_cell.length_b   1.000
_cell.length_c   1.000
_cell.angle_alpha   90.00
_cell.angle_beta   90.00
_cell.angle_gamma   90.00
#
_symmetry.space_group_name_H-M   'P 1'
#
loop_
_entity.id
_entity.type
_entity.pdbx_description
1 polymer ?
#
loop_
_entity_poly.entity_id
_entity_poly.type
_entity_poly.pdbx_seq_one_letter_code
_entity_poly.pdbx_strand_id
1 'polypeptide(L)'
;MEERKGFGSNFGFLMAAVGSAVGLGNIWGFPNKMGASGGFTFLIIYLILAVICGFIVMLGELALGRKTGKGAVAAYHAISKRFKWVGWLGVASAFLIMSFYCALGGYCIKYVVLNVGNLFGTGFGSNGMNGGDVFGAFLTNQSEGVIYGLIFVVLTMLIVMGGVSGGIEKFCGIGMPALFVMLLICIIRACTLPGAVNGLKYMFVPGWAVANGVIAEAPSIFEVISTAGGQMFFSLSIGMGAMITYGSYLDKKEHLEKNAVLIIVMDTLVALMAGLCVMPARFALDPEGPIGGPKLLFITMQNVFDSMDGAIGPIFGII
;
A
#
# COMPACT_ATOMS: atom_id res chain seq x y z
N MET A 1 22.98 14.89 25.65
CA MET A 1 22.23 14.21 24.56
C MET A 1 20.87 14.86 24.54
N GLU A 2 20.54 15.61 23.49
CA GLU A 2 19.17 16.12 23.33
C GLU A 2 18.23 14.91 23.32
N GLU A 3 17.23 14.93 24.21
CA GLU A 3 16.15 13.95 24.18
C GLU A 3 15.46 14.04 22.82
N ARG A 4 15.52 12.98 22.03
CA ARG A 4 14.77 12.90 20.78
C ARG A 4 13.29 13.01 21.16
N LYS A 5 12.60 14.03 20.63
CA LYS A 5 11.15 14.17 20.78
C LYS A 5 10.51 12.89 20.19
N GLY A 6 9.93 12.07 21.04
CA GLY A 6 9.16 10.90 20.65
C GLY A 6 7.82 11.30 20.01
N PHE A 7 6.98 10.31 19.75
CA PHE A 7 5.59 10.55 19.36
C PHE A 7 4.82 11.24 20.49
N GLY A 8 3.89 12.11 20.13
CA GLY A 8 3.08 12.85 21.10
C GLY A 8 2.09 11.96 21.87
N SER A 9 1.71 10.81 21.29
CA SER A 9 0.78 9.85 21.89
C SER A 9 1.00 8.44 21.33
N ASN A 10 0.52 7.41 22.05
CA ASN A 10 0.51 6.04 21.54
C ASN A 10 -0.38 5.91 20.29
N PHE A 11 -1.49 6.62 20.24
CA PHE A 11 -2.32 6.69 19.03
C PHE A 11 -1.55 7.30 17.85
N GLY A 12 -0.82 8.39 18.06
CA GLY A 12 0.04 9.01 17.05
C GLY A 12 1.13 8.07 16.53
N PHE A 13 1.79 7.35 17.45
CA PHE A 13 2.75 6.29 17.08
C PHE A 13 2.07 5.21 16.21
N LEU A 14 0.92 4.69 16.65
CA LEU A 14 0.20 3.65 15.93
C LEU A 14 -0.21 4.12 14.53
N MET A 15 -0.77 5.32 14.40
CA MET A 15 -1.14 5.89 13.10
C MET A 15 0.07 6.11 12.20
N ALA A 16 1.20 6.53 12.74
CA ALA A 16 2.43 6.69 11.97
C ALA A 16 3.02 5.32 11.55
N ALA A 17 3.03 4.33 12.44
CA ALA A 17 3.52 2.99 12.15
C ALA A 17 2.60 2.25 11.17
N VAL A 18 1.27 2.34 11.36
CA VAL A 18 0.28 1.84 10.40
C VAL A 18 0.42 2.56 9.07
N GLY A 19 0.56 3.90 9.05
CA GLY A 19 0.77 4.67 7.83
C GLY A 19 2.10 4.38 7.12
N SER A 20 3.11 3.89 7.83
CA SER A 20 4.36 3.40 7.23
C SER A 20 4.18 2.03 6.58
N ALA A 21 3.33 1.18 7.15
CA ALA A 21 3.00 -0.13 6.59
C ALA A 21 1.96 0.00 5.46
N VAL A 22 0.86 0.72 5.74
CA VAL A 22 -0.22 0.93 4.77
C VAL A 22 0.18 1.94 3.69
N GLY A 23 0.18 1.48 2.46
CA GLY A 23 0.53 2.31 1.30
C GLY A 23 0.20 1.61 -0.01
N LEU A 24 0.97 1.94 -1.06
CA LEU A 24 0.86 1.28 -2.36
C LEU A 24 1.07 -0.24 -2.29
N GLY A 25 1.77 -0.73 -1.26
CA GLY A 25 1.91 -2.16 -0.99
C GLY A 25 0.56 -2.85 -0.81
N ASN A 26 -0.36 -2.24 -0.07
CA ASN A 26 -1.70 -2.76 0.18
C ASN A 26 -2.65 -2.46 -0.98
N ILE A 27 -2.70 -1.20 -1.42
CA ILE A 27 -3.71 -0.73 -2.36
C ILE A 27 -3.44 -1.22 -3.78
N TRP A 28 -2.18 -1.27 -4.18
CA TRP A 28 -1.75 -1.73 -5.49
C TRP A 28 -1.12 -3.13 -5.46
N GLY A 29 -0.11 -3.34 -4.60
CA GLY A 29 0.70 -4.55 -4.59
C GLY A 29 -0.09 -5.79 -4.25
N PHE A 30 -0.94 -5.74 -3.22
CA PHE A 30 -1.72 -6.88 -2.77
C PHE A 30 -2.76 -7.35 -3.81
N PRO A 31 -3.67 -6.50 -4.33
CA PRO A 31 -4.61 -6.93 -5.37
C PRO A 31 -3.91 -7.45 -6.63
N ASN A 32 -2.82 -6.79 -7.04
CA ASN A 32 -2.01 -7.19 -8.19
C ASN A 32 -1.45 -8.61 -8.04
N LYS A 33 -0.78 -8.89 -6.92
CA LYS A 33 -0.16 -10.19 -6.66
C LYS A 33 -1.20 -11.27 -6.40
N MET A 34 -2.28 -10.94 -5.69
CA MET A 34 -3.40 -11.84 -5.48
C MET A 34 -4.04 -12.23 -6.82
N GLY A 35 -4.22 -11.27 -7.72
CA GLY A 35 -4.73 -11.50 -9.06
C GLY A 35 -3.82 -12.42 -9.89
N ALA A 36 -2.53 -12.21 -9.86
CA ALA A 36 -1.56 -13.02 -10.61
C ALA A 36 -1.31 -14.41 -10.00
N SER A 37 -1.64 -14.63 -8.72
CA SER A 37 -1.26 -15.84 -7.97
C SER A 37 -2.45 -16.68 -7.51
N GLY A 38 -3.55 -16.69 -8.27
CA GLY A 38 -4.68 -17.61 -8.06
C GLY A 38 -5.68 -17.22 -6.98
N GLY A 39 -5.74 -15.94 -6.60
CA GLY A 39 -6.77 -15.39 -5.72
C GLY A 39 -6.77 -16.00 -4.32
N PHE A 40 -7.69 -16.94 -4.06
CA PHE A 40 -7.87 -17.58 -2.77
C PHE A 40 -6.58 -18.19 -2.18
N THR A 41 -5.81 -18.92 -3.00
CA THR A 41 -4.58 -19.59 -2.52
C THR A 41 -3.56 -18.59 -2.03
N PHE A 42 -3.37 -17.49 -2.77
CA PHE A 42 -2.50 -16.40 -2.35
C PHE A 42 -3.00 -15.76 -1.05
N LEU A 43 -4.29 -15.49 -0.95
CA LEU A 43 -4.89 -14.87 0.23
C LEU A 43 -4.61 -15.67 1.51
N ILE A 44 -4.86 -16.98 1.49
CA ILE A 44 -4.67 -17.83 2.67
C ILE A 44 -3.18 -17.90 3.05
N ILE A 45 -2.30 -18.09 2.08
CA ILE A 45 -0.85 -18.15 2.33
C ILE A 45 -0.34 -16.83 2.88
N TYR A 46 -0.80 -15.69 2.32
CA TYR A 46 -0.44 -14.36 2.81
C TYR A 46 -0.87 -14.17 4.27
N LEU A 47 -2.10 -14.53 4.63
CA LEU A 47 -2.60 -14.42 6.01
C LEU A 47 -1.78 -15.26 6.99
N ILE A 48 -1.45 -16.50 6.62
CA ILE A 48 -0.62 -17.39 7.44
C ILE A 48 0.77 -16.78 7.64
N LEU A 49 1.40 -16.30 6.56
CA LEU A 49 2.73 -15.69 6.63
C LEU A 49 2.72 -14.37 7.43
N ALA A 50 1.70 -13.54 7.29
CA ALA A 50 1.56 -12.30 8.05
C ALA A 50 1.49 -12.57 9.57
N VAL A 51 0.72 -13.58 9.98
CA VAL A 51 0.58 -13.95 11.40
C VAL A 51 1.86 -14.60 11.93
N ILE A 52 2.46 -15.55 11.20
CA ILE A 52 3.62 -16.30 11.69
C ILE A 52 4.91 -15.50 11.51
N CYS A 53 5.28 -15.21 10.26
CA CYS A 53 6.57 -14.58 9.96
C CYS A 53 6.51 -13.06 10.21
N GLY A 54 5.43 -12.41 9.78
CA GLY A 54 5.25 -10.97 9.93
C GLY A 54 5.32 -10.52 11.37
N PHE A 55 4.62 -11.22 12.27
CA PHE A 55 4.61 -10.89 13.70
C PHE A 55 6.00 -11.05 14.35
N ILE A 56 6.71 -12.15 14.07
CA ILE A 56 8.02 -12.41 14.67
C ILE A 56 9.04 -11.36 14.24
N VAL A 57 9.08 -11.04 12.93
CA VAL A 57 10.03 -10.05 12.39
C VAL A 57 9.68 -8.64 12.87
N MET A 58 8.39 -8.26 12.81
CA MET A 58 7.91 -6.96 13.29
C MET A 58 8.27 -6.73 14.76
N LEU A 59 7.99 -7.70 15.62
CA LEU A 59 8.29 -7.63 17.04
C LEU A 59 9.81 -7.53 17.29
N GLY A 60 10.61 -8.30 16.54
CA GLY A 60 12.06 -8.25 16.60
C GLY A 60 12.65 -6.88 16.23
N GLU A 61 12.15 -6.27 15.15
CA GLU A 61 12.59 -4.94 14.71
C GLU A 61 12.19 -3.84 15.69
N LEU A 62 10.93 -3.83 16.15
CA LEU A 62 10.47 -2.88 17.17
C LEU A 62 11.26 -3.01 18.48
N ALA A 63 11.54 -4.25 18.92
CA ALA A 63 12.33 -4.51 20.11
C ALA A 63 13.77 -4.03 19.97
N LEU A 64 14.41 -4.26 18.82
CA LEU A 64 15.75 -3.80 18.51
C LEU A 64 15.83 -2.28 18.52
N GLY A 65 14.87 -1.62 17.88
CA GLY A 65 14.74 -0.15 17.85
C GLY A 65 14.60 0.43 19.26
N ARG A 66 13.64 -0.08 20.04
CA ARG A 66 13.35 0.38 21.41
C ARG A 66 14.54 0.14 22.37
N LYS A 67 15.20 -1.02 22.25
CA LYS A 67 16.35 -1.35 23.09
C LYS A 67 17.52 -0.41 22.86
N THR A 68 17.77 -0.04 21.61
CA THR A 68 18.95 0.74 21.22
C THR A 68 18.70 2.27 21.18
N GLY A 69 17.45 2.69 20.99
CA GLY A 69 17.10 4.10 20.75
C GLY A 69 17.72 4.66 19.47
N LYS A 70 18.04 3.81 18.48
CA LYS A 70 18.80 4.17 17.28
C LYS A 70 18.11 3.66 16.02
N GLY A 71 18.34 4.34 14.90
CA GLY A 71 17.93 3.85 13.56
C GLY A 71 18.73 2.63 13.13
N ALA A 72 18.29 1.95 12.07
CA ALA A 72 18.70 0.60 11.67
C ALA A 72 20.22 0.35 11.73
N VAL A 73 21.05 1.12 11.03
CA VAL A 73 22.51 0.91 10.97
C VAL A 73 23.15 1.01 12.34
N ALA A 74 22.79 2.02 13.12
CA ALA A 74 23.33 2.24 14.43
C ALA A 74 22.81 1.26 15.48
N ALA A 75 21.58 0.73 15.30
CA ALA A 75 20.99 -0.28 16.15
C ALA A 75 21.73 -1.61 16.03
N TYR A 76 21.94 -2.10 14.80
CA TYR A 76 22.74 -3.31 14.57
C TYR A 76 24.17 -3.16 15.05
N HIS A 77 24.82 -2.01 14.80
CA HIS A 77 26.16 -1.74 15.31
C HIS A 77 26.25 -1.73 16.83
N ALA A 78 25.21 -1.25 17.53
CA ALA A 78 25.15 -1.23 18.98
C ALA A 78 25.07 -2.63 19.60
N ILE A 79 24.41 -3.58 18.90
CA ILE A 79 24.37 -4.99 19.34
C ILE A 79 25.68 -5.70 19.01
N SER A 80 26.15 -5.55 17.77
CA SER A 80 27.42 -6.13 17.34
C SER A 80 28.01 -5.37 16.15
N LYS A 81 29.26 -4.94 16.27
CA LYS A 81 29.99 -4.26 15.18
C LYS A 81 29.99 -5.08 13.88
N ARG A 82 30.01 -6.42 14.01
CA ARG A 82 30.04 -7.36 12.87
C ARG A 82 28.76 -7.29 12.02
N PHE A 83 27.60 -6.96 12.60
CA PHE A 83 26.31 -6.95 11.89
C PHE A 83 25.88 -5.55 11.40
N LYS A 84 26.76 -4.55 11.47
CA LYS A 84 26.48 -3.21 10.94
C LYS A 84 26.03 -3.23 9.47
N TRP A 85 26.55 -4.14 8.66
CA TRP A 85 26.23 -4.29 7.24
C TRP A 85 24.76 -4.65 6.99
N VAL A 86 24.11 -5.40 7.91
CA VAL A 86 22.68 -5.71 7.83
C VAL A 86 21.83 -4.43 7.86
N GLY A 87 22.19 -3.48 8.73
CA GLY A 87 21.55 -2.18 8.76
C GLY A 87 21.70 -1.40 7.45
N TRP A 88 22.87 -1.50 6.81
CA TRP A 88 23.08 -0.88 5.50
C TRP A 88 22.28 -1.54 4.39
N LEU A 89 22.08 -2.86 4.41
CA LEU A 89 21.20 -3.55 3.48
C LEU A 89 19.75 -3.06 3.64
N GLY A 90 19.29 -2.86 4.87
CA GLY A 90 17.97 -2.28 5.13
C GLY A 90 17.82 -0.89 4.51
N VAL A 91 18.80 0.00 4.71
CA VAL A 91 18.79 1.34 4.10
C VAL A 91 18.83 1.26 2.57
N ALA A 92 19.66 0.38 2.00
CA ALA A 92 19.71 0.19 0.55
C ALA A 92 18.38 -0.32 -0.02
N SER A 93 17.71 -1.25 0.68
CA SER A 93 16.36 -1.73 0.30
C SER A 93 15.35 -0.59 0.30
N ALA A 94 15.33 0.23 1.34
CA ALA A 94 14.44 1.39 1.42
C ALA A 94 14.71 2.40 0.28
N PHE A 95 15.97 2.64 -0.06
CA PHE A 95 16.35 3.53 -1.16
C PHE A 95 15.87 2.99 -2.51
N LEU A 96 16.05 1.69 -2.77
CA LEU A 96 15.58 1.04 -4.01
C LEU A 96 14.05 1.07 -4.12
N ILE A 97 13.35 0.82 -3.00
CA ILE A 97 11.89 0.92 -2.96
C ILE A 97 11.45 2.35 -3.27
N MET A 98 12.06 3.36 -2.64
CA MET A 98 11.71 4.76 -2.87
C MET A 98 11.87 5.15 -4.34
N SER A 99 12.84 4.59 -5.07
CA SER A 99 13.06 4.89 -6.48
C SER A 99 11.84 4.58 -7.34
N PHE A 100 11.17 3.43 -7.18
CA PHE A 100 9.97 3.14 -7.94
C PHE A 100 8.70 3.72 -7.31
N TYR A 101 8.68 3.95 -5.99
CA TYR A 101 7.57 4.62 -5.31
C TYR A 101 7.39 6.06 -5.78
N CYS A 102 8.47 6.77 -6.10
CA CYS A 102 8.38 8.10 -6.68
C CYS A 102 7.64 8.12 -8.02
N ALA A 103 7.84 7.11 -8.86
CA ALA A 103 7.11 6.98 -10.12
C ALA A 103 5.63 6.68 -9.89
N LEU A 104 5.32 5.69 -9.02
CA LEU A 104 3.93 5.34 -8.70
C LEU A 104 3.20 6.47 -7.97
N GLY A 105 3.89 7.19 -7.06
CA GLY A 105 3.35 8.37 -6.41
C GLY A 105 3.05 9.49 -7.40
N GLY A 106 3.91 9.65 -8.42
CA GLY A 106 3.64 10.53 -9.56
C GLY A 106 2.37 10.15 -10.31
N TYR A 107 2.10 8.86 -10.50
CA TYR A 107 0.85 8.38 -11.10
C TYR A 107 -0.35 8.78 -10.26
N CYS A 108 -0.28 8.62 -8.93
CA CYS A 108 -1.35 9.08 -8.04
C CYS A 108 -1.61 10.59 -8.19
N ILE A 109 -0.55 11.43 -8.20
CA ILE A 109 -0.69 12.88 -8.41
C ILE A 109 -1.33 13.20 -9.77
N LYS A 110 -0.93 12.48 -10.85
CA LYS A 110 -1.56 12.64 -12.17
C LYS A 110 -3.07 12.36 -12.11
N TYR A 111 -3.48 11.29 -11.43
CA TYR A 111 -4.90 10.94 -11.33
C TYR A 111 -5.69 11.92 -10.46
N VAL A 112 -5.07 12.50 -9.42
CA VAL A 112 -5.68 13.63 -8.69
C VAL A 112 -5.93 14.81 -9.62
N VAL A 113 -4.92 15.22 -10.41
CA VAL A 113 -5.07 16.34 -11.38
C VAL A 113 -6.11 16.01 -12.45
N LEU A 114 -6.13 14.76 -12.94
CA LEU A 114 -7.14 14.29 -13.89
C LEU A 114 -8.56 14.45 -13.33
N ASN A 115 -8.80 13.99 -12.11
CA ASN A 115 -10.12 14.06 -11.49
C ASN A 115 -10.51 15.48 -11.09
N VAL A 116 -9.55 16.35 -10.74
CA VAL A 116 -9.80 17.80 -10.66
C VAL A 116 -10.24 18.35 -12.01
N GLY A 117 -9.58 17.95 -13.10
CA GLY A 117 -9.97 18.32 -14.46
C GLY A 117 -11.37 17.86 -14.82
N ASN A 118 -11.73 16.62 -14.49
CA ASN A 118 -13.07 16.05 -14.70
C ASN A 118 -14.13 16.82 -13.89
N LEU A 119 -13.84 17.20 -12.63
CA LEU A 119 -14.76 17.92 -11.76
C LEU A 119 -15.09 19.33 -12.28
N PHE A 120 -14.10 20.03 -12.81
CA PHE A 120 -14.24 21.41 -13.28
C PHE A 120 -14.38 21.52 -14.82
N GLY A 121 -14.41 20.42 -15.56
CA GLY A 121 -14.51 20.41 -17.02
C GLY A 121 -13.34 21.08 -17.72
N THR A 122 -12.13 20.97 -17.17
CA THR A 122 -10.93 21.57 -17.75
C THR A 122 -10.18 20.60 -18.67
N GLY A 123 -9.28 21.13 -19.52
CA GLY A 123 -8.46 20.30 -20.43
C GLY A 123 -7.50 19.30 -19.75
N PHE A 124 -7.40 19.33 -18.42
CA PHE A 124 -6.63 18.34 -17.64
C PHE A 124 -7.41 17.05 -17.32
N GLY A 125 -8.72 17.04 -17.58
CA GLY A 125 -9.58 15.88 -17.37
C GLY A 125 -9.37 14.77 -18.39
N SER A 126 -10.17 13.71 -18.29
CA SER A 126 -10.16 12.57 -19.22
C SER A 126 -10.61 12.96 -20.65
N ASN A 127 -11.31 14.05 -20.82
CA ASN A 127 -11.80 14.56 -22.11
C ASN A 127 -12.56 13.50 -22.94
N GLY A 128 -13.29 12.60 -22.26
CA GLY A 128 -14.04 11.52 -22.90
C GLY A 128 -13.21 10.26 -23.23
N MET A 129 -11.94 10.24 -22.89
CA MET A 129 -11.12 9.01 -22.98
C MET A 129 -11.49 8.04 -21.88
N ASN A 130 -11.48 6.74 -22.18
CA ASN A 130 -11.61 5.69 -21.18
C ASN A 130 -10.35 5.58 -20.30
N GLY A 131 -10.47 4.95 -19.14
CA GLY A 131 -9.35 4.82 -18.20
C GLY A 131 -8.10 4.13 -18.79
N GLY A 132 -8.28 3.21 -19.75
CA GLY A 132 -7.19 2.54 -20.47
C GLY A 132 -6.41 3.47 -21.37
N ASP A 133 -7.10 4.33 -22.13
CA ASP A 133 -6.49 5.30 -23.05
C ASP A 133 -5.78 6.41 -22.26
N VAL A 134 -6.39 6.89 -21.17
CA VAL A 134 -5.75 7.85 -20.25
C VAL A 134 -4.45 7.31 -19.70
N PHE A 135 -4.47 6.07 -19.21
CA PHE A 135 -3.28 5.43 -18.67
C PHE A 135 -2.20 5.23 -19.74
N GLY A 136 -2.60 4.78 -20.96
CA GLY A 136 -1.72 4.60 -22.10
C GLY A 136 -1.05 5.91 -22.54
N ALA A 137 -1.82 6.98 -22.68
CA ALA A 137 -1.33 8.30 -23.04
C ALA A 137 -0.32 8.84 -22.00
N PHE A 138 -0.61 8.64 -20.70
CA PHE A 138 0.30 9.04 -19.64
C PHE A 138 1.63 8.25 -19.65
N LEU A 139 1.58 6.95 -19.87
CA LEU A 139 2.80 6.11 -19.95
C LEU A 139 3.72 6.47 -21.13
N THR A 140 3.16 6.95 -22.22
CA THR A 140 3.94 7.38 -23.41
C THR A 140 4.55 8.76 -23.23
N ASN A 141 4.01 9.58 -22.33
CA ASN A 141 4.50 10.94 -22.05
C ASN A 141 5.52 10.94 -20.90
N GLN A 142 6.78 10.65 -21.23
CA GLN A 142 7.86 10.57 -20.23
C GLN A 142 8.03 11.87 -19.43
N SER A 143 7.83 13.04 -20.06
CA SER A 143 7.98 14.34 -19.39
C SER A 143 6.92 14.52 -18.28
N GLU A 144 5.69 14.13 -18.55
CA GLU A 144 4.62 14.16 -17.54
C GLU A 144 4.94 13.25 -16.36
N GLY A 145 5.38 12.02 -16.61
CA GLY A 145 5.77 11.07 -15.57
C GLY A 145 6.87 11.62 -14.64
N VAL A 146 7.89 12.26 -15.20
CA VAL A 146 8.98 12.89 -14.45
C VAL A 146 8.46 14.08 -13.62
N ILE A 147 7.64 14.96 -14.20
CA ILE A 147 7.10 16.15 -13.51
C ILE A 147 6.27 15.73 -12.30
N TYR A 148 5.32 14.81 -12.48
CA TYR A 148 4.46 14.35 -11.38
C TYR A 148 5.25 13.56 -10.32
N GLY A 149 6.27 12.79 -10.73
CA GLY A 149 7.20 12.13 -9.81
C GLY A 149 7.97 13.12 -8.94
N LEU A 150 8.46 14.21 -9.54
CA LEU A 150 9.14 15.28 -8.80
C LEU A 150 8.19 16.00 -7.83
N ILE A 151 6.95 16.27 -8.24
CA ILE A 151 5.93 16.85 -7.35
C ILE A 151 5.71 15.94 -6.13
N PHE A 152 5.58 14.63 -6.34
CA PHE A 152 5.42 13.67 -5.26
C PHE A 152 6.61 13.70 -4.30
N VAL A 153 7.85 13.73 -4.82
CA VAL A 153 9.07 13.82 -3.99
C VAL A 153 9.08 15.10 -3.16
N VAL A 154 8.75 16.24 -3.77
CA VAL A 154 8.71 17.53 -3.06
C VAL A 154 7.66 17.52 -1.96
N LEU A 155 6.45 17.03 -2.23
CA LEU A 155 5.38 16.91 -1.22
C LEU A 155 5.81 15.99 -0.06
N THR A 156 6.40 14.84 -0.36
CA THR A 156 6.92 13.92 0.64
C THR A 156 8.01 14.61 1.50
N MET A 157 8.94 15.32 0.86
CA MET A 157 10.00 16.04 1.55
C MET A 157 9.44 17.11 2.50
N LEU A 158 8.43 17.86 2.08
CA LEU A 158 7.78 18.87 2.92
C LEU A 158 7.14 18.27 4.18
N ILE A 159 6.47 17.10 4.05
CA ILE A 159 5.89 16.39 5.20
C ILE A 159 6.99 15.92 6.15
N VAL A 160 8.06 15.31 5.61
CA VAL A 160 9.17 14.77 6.40
C VAL A 160 9.96 15.90 7.11
N MET A 161 10.11 17.05 6.48
CA MET A 161 10.74 18.24 7.10
C MET A 161 9.99 18.72 8.35
N GLY A 162 8.69 18.43 8.48
CA GLY A 162 7.92 18.70 9.70
C GLY A 162 8.32 17.81 10.89
N GLY A 163 9.20 16.81 10.68
CA GLY A 163 9.66 15.86 11.67
C GLY A 163 8.62 14.79 12.01
N VAL A 164 8.94 13.97 13.03
CA VAL A 164 8.12 12.80 13.39
C VAL A 164 6.75 13.23 13.93
N SER A 165 6.72 14.08 14.95
CA SER A 165 5.45 14.49 15.58
C SER A 165 4.72 15.61 14.83
N GLY A 166 5.46 16.55 14.22
CA GLY A 166 4.87 17.70 13.52
C GLY A 166 4.45 17.40 12.08
N GLY A 167 5.12 16.47 11.40
CA GLY A 167 4.89 16.09 10.02
C GLY A 167 4.20 14.73 9.91
N ILE A 168 4.95 13.66 10.12
CA ILE A 168 4.50 12.28 9.87
C ILE A 168 3.28 11.92 10.73
N GLU A 169 3.35 12.14 12.05
CA GLU A 169 2.26 11.81 12.98
C GLU A 169 0.96 12.54 12.64
N LYS A 170 1.04 13.85 12.35
CA LYS A 170 -0.15 14.64 11.98
C LYS A 170 -0.73 14.20 10.65
N PHE A 171 0.11 13.96 9.64
CA PHE A 171 -0.34 13.51 8.33
C PHE A 171 -1.02 12.15 8.42
N CYS A 172 -0.39 11.17 9.09
CA CYS A 172 -0.97 9.84 9.25
C CYS A 172 -2.21 9.84 10.16
N GLY A 173 -2.24 10.69 11.18
CA GLY A 173 -3.38 10.80 12.10
C GLY A 173 -4.69 11.22 11.43
N ILE A 174 -4.61 11.95 10.33
CA ILE A 174 -5.77 12.35 9.50
C ILE A 174 -5.91 11.41 8.31
N GLY A 175 -4.81 11.14 7.61
CA GLY A 175 -4.82 10.37 6.36
C GLY A 175 -5.26 8.93 6.55
N MET A 176 -4.84 8.24 7.62
CA MET A 176 -5.23 6.84 7.83
C MET A 176 -6.73 6.66 8.07
N PRO A 177 -7.39 7.37 8.99
CA PRO A 177 -8.84 7.30 9.12
C PRO A 177 -9.58 7.67 7.83
N ALA A 178 -9.14 8.70 7.11
CA ALA A 178 -9.73 9.09 5.84
C ALA A 178 -9.62 7.96 4.80
N LEU A 179 -8.44 7.33 4.67
CA LEU A 179 -8.22 6.20 3.78
C LEU A 179 -9.18 5.02 4.09
N PHE A 180 -9.37 4.69 5.36
CA PHE A 180 -10.31 3.62 5.76
C PHE A 180 -11.75 3.93 5.31
N VAL A 181 -12.23 5.16 5.55
CA VAL A 181 -13.57 5.58 5.15
C VAL A 181 -13.72 5.53 3.62
N MET A 182 -12.72 6.03 2.89
CA MET A 182 -12.70 6.02 1.44
C MET A 182 -12.75 4.61 0.87
N LEU A 183 -11.91 3.70 1.38
CA LEU A 183 -11.93 2.30 0.96
C LEU A 183 -13.28 1.64 1.22
N LEU A 184 -13.94 1.90 2.37
CA LEU A 184 -15.28 1.39 2.65
C LEU A 184 -16.30 1.84 1.59
N ILE A 185 -16.29 3.11 1.23
CA ILE A 185 -17.21 3.64 0.22
C ILE A 185 -16.92 3.00 -1.15
N CYS A 186 -15.64 2.90 -1.53
CA CYS A 186 -15.25 2.25 -2.78
C CYS A 186 -15.62 0.76 -2.82
N ILE A 187 -15.49 0.04 -1.68
CA ILE A 187 -15.93 -1.36 -1.57
C ILE A 187 -17.44 -1.48 -1.78
N ILE A 188 -18.24 -0.64 -1.12
CA ILE A 188 -19.69 -0.64 -1.29
C ILE A 188 -20.03 -0.44 -2.76
N ARG A 189 -19.43 0.57 -3.40
CA ARG A 189 -19.66 0.81 -4.83
C ARG A 189 -19.23 -0.36 -5.71
N ALA A 190 -18.01 -0.88 -5.52
CA ALA A 190 -17.47 -1.99 -6.29
C ALA A 190 -18.34 -3.24 -6.17
N CYS A 191 -18.80 -3.58 -4.95
CA CYS A 191 -19.61 -4.76 -4.70
C CYS A 191 -21.06 -4.63 -5.18
N THR A 192 -21.57 -3.42 -5.41
CA THR A 192 -22.92 -3.19 -5.97
C THR A 192 -22.95 -3.22 -7.51
N LEU A 193 -21.80 -3.30 -8.17
CA LEU A 193 -21.74 -3.39 -9.63
C LEU A 193 -22.21 -4.78 -10.13
N PRO A 194 -22.93 -4.83 -11.29
CA PRO A 194 -23.29 -6.10 -11.91
C PRO A 194 -22.04 -6.92 -12.26
N GLY A 195 -21.99 -8.20 -11.84
CA GLY A 195 -20.82 -9.05 -12.07
C GLY A 195 -19.77 -9.05 -10.94
N ALA A 196 -19.85 -8.15 -9.97
CA ALA A 196 -18.93 -8.02 -8.83
C ALA A 196 -18.76 -9.33 -8.02
N VAL A 197 -19.81 -10.16 -7.96
CA VAL A 197 -19.81 -11.46 -7.26
C VAL A 197 -18.69 -12.39 -7.77
N ASN A 198 -18.31 -12.31 -9.03
CA ASN A 198 -17.22 -13.11 -9.58
C ASN A 198 -15.86 -12.71 -8.97
N GLY A 199 -15.65 -11.43 -8.69
CA GLY A 199 -14.47 -10.96 -7.97
C GLY A 199 -14.41 -11.45 -6.53
N LEU A 200 -15.56 -11.50 -5.83
CA LEU A 200 -15.65 -12.10 -4.50
C LEU A 200 -15.37 -13.61 -4.53
N LYS A 201 -15.92 -14.31 -5.51
CA LYS A 201 -15.63 -15.75 -5.70
C LYS A 201 -14.15 -16.00 -5.99
N TYR A 202 -13.54 -15.14 -6.80
CA TYR A 202 -12.10 -15.21 -7.08
C TYR A 202 -11.25 -15.11 -5.80
N MET A 203 -11.63 -14.23 -4.89
CA MET A 203 -10.92 -14.02 -3.64
C MET A 203 -11.17 -15.12 -2.61
N PHE A 204 -12.40 -15.64 -2.50
CA PHE A 204 -12.83 -16.42 -1.35
C PHE A 204 -13.21 -17.87 -1.67
N VAL A 205 -13.31 -18.26 -2.94
CA VAL A 205 -13.68 -19.63 -3.32
C VAL A 205 -12.46 -20.39 -3.85
N PRO A 206 -12.05 -21.49 -3.19
CA PRO A 206 -10.92 -22.31 -3.63
C PRO A 206 -11.11 -22.83 -5.06
N GLY A 207 -10.07 -22.73 -5.89
CA GLY A 207 -10.07 -23.29 -7.25
C GLY A 207 -10.97 -22.57 -8.26
N TRP A 208 -11.74 -21.57 -7.84
CA TRP A 208 -12.67 -20.86 -8.73
C TRP A 208 -11.98 -20.22 -9.94
N ALA A 209 -10.78 -19.70 -9.74
CA ALA A 209 -9.98 -19.04 -10.78
C ALA A 209 -9.69 -19.98 -11.98
N VAL A 210 -9.28 -21.21 -11.70
CA VAL A 210 -8.99 -22.23 -12.71
C VAL A 210 -10.29 -22.78 -13.31
N ALA A 211 -11.27 -23.09 -12.45
CA ALA A 211 -12.55 -23.66 -12.89
C ALA A 211 -13.34 -22.75 -13.84
N ASN A 212 -13.09 -21.43 -13.79
CA ASN A 212 -13.75 -20.45 -14.66
C ASN A 212 -12.82 -19.88 -15.74
N GLY A 213 -11.65 -20.49 -15.95
CA GLY A 213 -10.72 -20.09 -17.01
C GLY A 213 -10.06 -18.71 -16.85
N VAL A 214 -10.12 -18.14 -15.64
CA VAL A 214 -9.49 -16.83 -15.36
C VAL A 214 -7.97 -16.95 -15.35
N ILE A 215 -7.46 -18.10 -14.89
CA ILE A 215 -6.07 -18.53 -15.02
C ILE A 215 -6.05 -19.93 -15.64
N ALA A 216 -5.07 -20.20 -16.51
CA ALA A 216 -5.01 -21.48 -17.21
C ALA A 216 -4.73 -22.66 -16.28
N GLU A 217 -3.81 -22.48 -15.35
CA GLU A 217 -3.39 -23.51 -14.39
C GLU A 217 -3.21 -22.88 -12.99
N ALA A 218 -3.36 -23.69 -11.95
CA ALA A 218 -3.06 -23.28 -10.59
C ALA A 218 -1.55 -23.02 -10.45
N PRO A 219 -1.12 -21.85 -9.94
CA PRO A 219 0.30 -21.59 -9.74
C PRO A 219 0.89 -22.56 -8.72
N SER A 220 2.19 -22.85 -8.86
CA SER A 220 2.93 -23.69 -7.91
C SER A 220 2.83 -23.13 -6.49
N ILE A 221 2.62 -24.00 -5.50
CA ILE A 221 2.55 -23.59 -4.10
C ILE A 221 3.80 -22.84 -3.63
N PHE A 222 4.99 -23.22 -4.13
CA PHE A 222 6.24 -22.55 -3.81
C PHE A 222 6.30 -21.14 -4.41
N GLU A 223 5.77 -20.95 -5.60
CA GLU A 223 5.67 -19.65 -6.26
C GLU A 223 4.71 -18.74 -5.48
N VAL A 224 3.56 -19.26 -5.06
CA VAL A 224 2.60 -18.50 -4.24
C VAL A 224 3.20 -18.15 -2.88
N ILE A 225 3.92 -19.07 -2.22
CA ILE A 225 4.62 -18.79 -0.95
C ILE A 225 5.66 -17.68 -1.14
N SER A 226 6.46 -17.74 -2.21
CA SER A 226 7.47 -16.73 -2.51
C SER A 226 6.84 -15.37 -2.77
N THR A 227 5.78 -15.33 -3.58
CA THR A 227 5.05 -14.10 -3.93
C THR A 227 4.34 -13.50 -2.72
N ALA A 228 3.65 -14.33 -1.93
CA ALA A 228 2.95 -13.90 -0.72
C ALA A 228 3.92 -13.46 0.39
N GLY A 229 5.05 -14.17 0.54
CA GLY A 229 6.12 -13.79 1.46
C GLY A 229 6.74 -12.44 1.08
N GLY A 230 7.10 -12.26 -0.19
CA GLY A 230 7.61 -10.99 -0.69
C GLY A 230 6.59 -9.85 -0.51
N GLN A 231 5.30 -10.13 -0.72
CA GLN A 231 4.24 -9.14 -0.48
C GLN A 231 4.11 -8.80 1.01
N MET A 232 4.20 -9.77 1.90
CA MET A 232 4.12 -9.56 3.35
C MET A 232 5.28 -8.71 3.86
N PHE A 233 6.52 -8.99 3.45
CA PHE A 233 7.68 -8.16 3.80
C PHE A 233 7.55 -6.73 3.30
N PHE A 234 7.09 -6.58 2.07
CA PHE A 234 6.90 -5.28 1.44
C PHE A 234 5.78 -4.47 2.10
N SER A 235 4.62 -5.09 2.33
CA SER A 235 3.43 -4.46 2.93
C SER A 235 3.72 -4.01 4.36
N LEU A 236 4.24 -4.90 5.21
CA LEU A 236 4.53 -4.62 6.62
C LEU A 236 5.77 -3.73 6.82
N SER A 237 6.45 -3.31 5.77
CA SER A 237 7.68 -2.49 5.84
C SER A 237 8.76 -3.10 6.75
N ILE A 238 8.85 -4.43 6.81
CA ILE A 238 9.83 -5.17 7.61
C ILE A 238 11.02 -5.64 6.74
N GLY A 239 12.17 -5.89 7.37
CA GLY A 239 13.42 -6.24 6.67
C GLY A 239 14.21 -5.03 6.15
N MET A 240 13.61 -3.83 6.09
CA MET A 240 14.26 -2.61 5.62
C MET A 240 14.68 -1.64 6.74
N GLY A 241 14.48 -2.02 8.00
CA GLY A 241 14.85 -1.20 9.16
C GLY A 241 13.91 -0.04 9.47
N ALA A 242 12.78 0.07 8.78
CA ALA A 242 11.75 1.06 9.07
C ALA A 242 11.19 0.87 10.48
N MET A 243 10.77 -0.36 10.82
CA MET A 243 10.20 -0.67 12.14
C MET A 243 11.24 -0.57 13.27
N ILE A 244 12.54 -0.78 12.99
CA ILE A 244 13.62 -0.46 13.93
C ILE A 244 13.63 1.03 14.23
N THR A 245 13.50 1.86 13.21
CA THR A 245 13.48 3.31 13.37
C THR A 245 12.26 3.77 14.15
N TYR A 246 11.04 3.28 13.82
CA TYR A 246 9.82 3.58 14.59
C TYR A 246 9.94 3.10 16.04
N GLY A 247 10.43 1.88 16.25
CA GLY A 247 10.68 1.33 17.59
C GLY A 247 11.64 2.17 18.43
N SER A 248 12.60 2.88 17.80
CA SER A 248 13.54 3.75 18.50
C SER A 248 12.91 5.00 19.12
N TYR A 249 11.69 5.36 18.70
CA TYR A 249 10.92 6.48 19.25
C TYR A 249 9.83 6.01 20.24
N LEU A 250 9.69 4.68 20.45
CA LEU A 250 8.65 4.12 21.30
C LEU A 250 9.04 4.24 22.78
N ASP A 251 8.11 4.68 23.62
CA ASP A 251 8.34 4.71 25.07
C ASP A 251 8.51 3.29 25.62
N LYS A 252 9.35 3.17 26.66
CA LYS A 252 9.62 1.88 27.33
C LYS A 252 8.40 1.30 28.03
N LYS A 253 7.40 2.12 28.34
CA LYS A 253 6.14 1.71 28.99
C LYS A 253 5.14 1.10 28.02
N GLU A 254 5.32 1.30 26.71
CA GLU A 254 4.40 0.80 25.70
C GLU A 254 4.52 -0.72 25.50
N HIS A 255 3.40 -1.37 25.23
CA HIS A 255 3.32 -2.81 25.00
C HIS A 255 3.70 -3.14 23.54
N LEU A 256 4.93 -3.61 23.29
CA LEU A 256 5.43 -3.94 21.96
C LEU A 256 4.57 -4.96 21.22
N GLU A 257 4.16 -6.02 21.92
CA GLU A 257 3.38 -7.10 21.34
C GLU A 257 2.02 -6.59 20.83
N LYS A 258 1.33 -5.77 21.66
CA LYS A 258 0.07 -5.15 21.25
C LYS A 258 0.26 -4.26 20.02
N ASN A 259 1.29 -3.45 20.02
CA ASN A 259 1.58 -2.55 18.91
C ASN A 259 1.92 -3.34 17.63
N ALA A 260 2.74 -4.40 17.72
CA ALA A 260 3.07 -5.26 16.59
C ALA A 260 1.82 -5.94 16.03
N VAL A 261 0.98 -6.54 16.88
CA VAL A 261 -0.28 -7.18 16.45
C VAL A 261 -1.19 -6.16 15.79
N LEU A 262 -1.35 -4.98 16.37
CA LEU A 262 -2.27 -3.97 15.84
C LEU A 262 -1.80 -3.43 14.48
N ILE A 263 -0.50 -3.20 14.30
CA ILE A 263 0.07 -2.78 13.01
C ILE A 263 -0.21 -3.84 11.94
N ILE A 264 0.05 -5.12 12.23
CA ILE A 264 -0.18 -6.22 11.29
C ILE A 264 -1.66 -6.37 10.95
N VAL A 265 -2.53 -6.33 11.96
CA VAL A 265 -3.99 -6.44 11.75
C VAL A 265 -4.50 -5.29 10.89
N MET A 266 -4.08 -4.06 11.17
CA MET A 266 -4.50 -2.88 10.41
C MET A 266 -3.96 -2.91 8.97
N ASP A 267 -2.69 -3.27 8.78
CA ASP A 267 -2.10 -3.44 7.45
C ASP A 267 -2.82 -4.50 6.63
N THR A 268 -3.02 -5.68 7.22
CA THR A 268 -3.74 -6.79 6.58
C THR A 268 -5.18 -6.42 6.26
N LEU A 269 -5.85 -5.71 7.16
CA LEU A 269 -7.22 -5.24 6.93
C LEU A 269 -7.29 -4.31 5.72
N VAL A 270 -6.37 -3.34 5.61
CA VAL A 270 -6.32 -2.45 4.43
C VAL A 270 -6.00 -3.22 3.15
N ALA A 271 -5.10 -4.20 3.20
CA ALA A 271 -4.81 -5.05 2.05
C ALA A 271 -6.06 -5.83 1.58
N LEU A 272 -6.82 -6.41 2.52
CA LEU A 272 -8.09 -7.07 2.24
C LEU A 272 -9.14 -6.11 1.68
N MET A 273 -9.26 -4.92 2.27
CA MET A 273 -10.17 -3.87 1.79
C MET A 273 -9.83 -3.44 0.36
N ALA A 274 -8.55 -3.27 0.05
CA ALA A 274 -8.11 -2.98 -1.31
C ALA A 274 -8.45 -4.11 -2.29
N GLY A 275 -8.24 -5.37 -1.88
CA GLY A 275 -8.68 -6.54 -2.65
C GLY A 275 -10.18 -6.53 -2.92
N LEU A 276 -11.00 -6.26 -1.88
CA LEU A 276 -12.46 -6.14 -1.98
C LEU A 276 -12.93 -4.96 -2.82
N CYS A 277 -12.12 -3.94 -2.95
CA CYS A 277 -12.40 -2.82 -3.84
C CYS A 277 -12.04 -3.15 -5.30
N VAL A 278 -10.84 -3.65 -5.54
CA VAL A 278 -10.27 -3.82 -6.87
C VAL A 278 -10.82 -5.06 -7.59
N MET A 279 -10.90 -6.22 -6.92
CA MET A 279 -11.31 -7.46 -7.60
C MET A 279 -12.77 -7.46 -8.05
N PRO A 280 -13.76 -7.11 -7.21
CA PRO A 280 -15.15 -7.00 -7.67
C PRO A 280 -15.31 -5.99 -8.81
N ALA A 281 -14.64 -4.85 -8.72
CA ALA A 281 -14.69 -3.82 -9.75
C ALA A 281 -14.10 -4.30 -11.08
N ARG A 282 -12.95 -4.99 -11.05
CA ARG A 282 -12.32 -5.57 -12.25
C ARG A 282 -13.25 -6.56 -12.96
N PHE A 283 -13.88 -7.48 -12.21
CA PHE A 283 -14.79 -8.46 -12.80
C PHE A 283 -16.11 -7.87 -13.30
N ALA A 284 -16.51 -6.71 -12.75
CA ALA A 284 -17.71 -6.00 -13.17
C ALA A 284 -17.51 -5.10 -14.39
N LEU A 285 -16.41 -4.34 -14.42
CA LEU A 285 -16.18 -3.26 -15.38
C LEU A 285 -15.22 -3.63 -16.52
N ASP A 286 -14.33 -4.59 -16.29
CA ASP A 286 -13.34 -5.05 -17.28
C ASP A 286 -13.08 -6.56 -17.11
N PRO A 287 -14.09 -7.42 -17.38
CA PRO A 287 -14.01 -8.87 -17.11
C PRO A 287 -12.90 -9.58 -17.89
N GLU A 288 -12.49 -9.07 -19.01
CA GLU A 288 -11.42 -9.61 -19.88
C GLU A 288 -10.08 -8.89 -19.71
N GLY A 289 -10.06 -7.82 -18.89
CA GLY A 289 -8.88 -7.03 -18.65
C GLY A 289 -7.79 -7.76 -17.86
N PRO A 290 -6.63 -7.13 -17.68
CA PRO A 290 -5.53 -7.74 -16.95
C PRO A 290 -5.91 -8.01 -15.50
N ILE A 291 -5.53 -9.18 -14.99
CA ILE A 291 -5.79 -9.57 -13.61
C ILE A 291 -4.66 -9.12 -12.65
N GLY A 292 -3.62 -8.51 -13.19
CA GLY A 292 -2.46 -8.01 -12.45
C GLY A 292 -1.74 -6.88 -13.19
N GLY A 293 -0.71 -6.34 -12.57
CA GLY A 293 0.08 -5.22 -13.10
C GLY A 293 -0.41 -3.84 -12.64
N PRO A 294 0.34 -2.76 -12.98
CA PRO A 294 -0.05 -1.39 -12.64
C PRO A 294 -1.40 -0.98 -13.22
N LYS A 295 -1.74 -1.53 -14.37
CA LYS A 295 -3.03 -1.30 -15.07
C LYS A 295 -4.23 -1.67 -14.19
N LEU A 296 -4.11 -2.75 -13.40
CA LEU A 296 -5.21 -3.24 -12.57
C LEU A 296 -5.75 -2.15 -11.62
N LEU A 297 -4.87 -1.40 -10.93
CA LEU A 297 -5.33 -0.36 -10.02
C LEU A 297 -5.78 0.90 -10.77
N PHE A 298 -4.89 1.48 -11.58
CA PHE A 298 -5.12 2.82 -12.15
C PHE A 298 -6.26 2.84 -13.17
N ILE A 299 -6.43 1.77 -13.96
CA ILE A 299 -7.56 1.67 -14.89
C ILE A 299 -8.84 1.29 -14.14
N THR A 300 -8.79 0.24 -13.30
CA THR A 300 -9.99 -0.27 -12.63
C THR A 300 -10.59 0.77 -11.68
N MET A 301 -9.77 1.45 -10.87
CA MET A 301 -10.28 2.45 -9.94
C MET A 301 -10.83 3.68 -10.65
N GLN A 302 -10.17 4.14 -11.72
CA GLN A 302 -10.71 5.22 -12.54
C GLN A 302 -12.07 4.83 -13.13
N ASN A 303 -12.23 3.62 -13.67
CA ASN A 303 -13.51 3.13 -14.17
C ASN A 303 -14.58 3.06 -13.08
N VAL A 304 -14.20 2.71 -11.82
CA VAL A 304 -15.13 2.77 -10.67
C VAL A 304 -15.61 4.21 -10.45
N PHE A 305 -14.70 5.17 -10.43
CA PHE A 305 -15.03 6.58 -10.24
C PHE A 305 -15.90 7.10 -11.39
N ASP A 306 -15.57 6.78 -12.63
CA ASP A 306 -16.33 7.16 -13.81
C ASP A 306 -17.74 6.51 -13.84
N SER A 307 -17.94 5.39 -13.12
CA SER A 307 -19.25 4.74 -12.94
C SER A 307 -20.13 5.40 -11.87
N MET A 308 -19.63 6.39 -11.15
CA MET A 308 -20.40 7.15 -10.15
C MET A 308 -21.02 8.39 -10.79
N ASP A 309 -22.26 8.70 -10.42
CA ASP A 309 -23.01 9.79 -11.04
C ASP A 309 -22.44 11.19 -10.70
N GLY A 310 -22.39 12.06 -11.69
CA GLY A 310 -22.11 13.48 -11.56
C GLY A 310 -20.72 13.79 -10.99
N ALA A 311 -20.66 14.68 -10.01
CA ALA A 311 -19.42 15.12 -9.37
C ALA A 311 -18.84 14.11 -8.34
N ILE A 312 -19.60 13.08 -7.99
CA ILE A 312 -19.22 12.12 -6.94
C ILE A 312 -17.95 11.37 -7.37
N GLY A 313 -17.92 10.82 -8.57
CA GLY A 313 -16.77 10.07 -9.08
C GLY A 313 -15.47 10.88 -9.06
N PRO A 314 -15.39 12.06 -9.69
CA PRO A 314 -14.22 12.91 -9.64
C PRO A 314 -13.78 13.29 -8.22
N ILE A 315 -14.73 13.60 -7.30
CA ILE A 315 -14.40 13.90 -5.90
C ILE A 315 -13.68 12.69 -5.26
N PHE A 316 -14.18 11.47 -5.47
CA PHE A 316 -13.53 10.25 -4.97
C PHE A 316 -12.15 10.01 -5.59
N GLY A 317 -11.97 10.33 -6.85
CA GLY A 317 -10.69 10.22 -7.54
C GLY A 317 -9.64 11.27 -7.10
N ILE A 318 -10.08 12.36 -6.46
CA ILE A 318 -9.19 13.40 -5.91
C ILE A 318 -8.68 12.99 -4.50
N ILE A 319 -9.53 12.39 -3.69
CA ILE A 319 -9.22 12.02 -2.30
C ILE A 319 -8.44 10.72 -2.23
#